data_59d110e73431c360e7bcc7771ddd2759
#
_entry.id   59d110e73431c360e7bcc7771ddd2759
#
_cell.length_a   1.000
_cell.length_b   1.000
_cell.length_c   1.000
_cell.angle_alpha   90.00
_cell.angle_beta   90.00
_cell.angle_gamma   90.00
#
_symmetry.space_group_name_H-M   'P 1'
#
loop_
_entity.id
_entity.type
_entity.pdbx_description
1 polymer ?
#
loop_
_entity_poly.entity_id
_entity_poly.type
_entity_poly.pdbx_seq_one_letter_code
_entity_poly.pdbx_strand_id
1 'polypeptide(L)'
;ASGQADITVGTVQSLRQRLAKYDPSAFKCVIVDEAHHSTSPSYQAILSHFHCDLAPEPVTQVRTPIIGFSATFTRHDGVALGRVYEEIVYHKDFLDLMSEKWLCPIRFTLIRAGFDLSRVSSASGDYVPSSLARVVNQAPMNEVVVRSWIDLAWQKRRMTLVFAVDVAHVHDLVDEFRARGIDARGIHGGMSLGERDALLQAFREHAFPVLVNCAILTEGA
;
A
#
# COMPACT_ATOMS: atom_id res chain seq x y z
N ALA A 1 14.48 11.12 15.91
CA ALA A 1 14.61 10.49 17.23
C ALA A 1 16.08 10.60 17.68
N SER A 2 16.31 10.82 18.99
CA SER A 2 17.68 10.98 19.58
C SER A 2 18.36 9.64 19.86
N GLY A 3 17.63 8.53 19.85
CA GLY A 3 18.13 7.20 20.24
C GLY A 3 18.31 7.00 21.76
N GLN A 4 17.88 7.96 22.57
CA GLN A 4 18.01 7.92 24.02
C GLN A 4 16.71 7.57 24.78
N ALA A 5 15.62 7.36 24.06
CA ALA A 5 14.35 6.92 24.63
C ALA A 5 14.28 5.40 24.67
N ASP A 6 13.51 4.85 25.63
CA ASP A 6 13.27 3.40 25.76
C ASP A 6 12.63 2.80 24.52
N ILE A 7 11.82 3.59 23.79
CA ILE A 7 11.23 3.22 22.51
C ILE A 7 11.58 4.29 21.48
N THR A 8 12.15 3.87 20.36
CA THR A 8 12.47 4.75 19.23
C THR A 8 11.65 4.34 18.02
N VAL A 9 10.84 5.27 17.49
CA VAL A 9 10.05 5.06 16.28
C VAL A 9 10.63 5.89 15.14
N GLY A 10 10.77 5.31 13.98
CA GLY A 10 11.28 5.99 12.80
C GLY A 10 10.82 5.37 11.50
N THR A 11 10.72 6.18 10.45
CA THR A 11 10.51 5.67 9.09
C THR A 11 11.79 5.07 8.53
N VAL A 12 11.67 4.08 7.65
CA VAL A 12 12.81 3.40 7.00
C VAL A 12 13.75 4.39 6.33
N GLN A 13 13.20 5.38 5.60
CA GLN A 13 13.99 6.41 4.93
C GLN A 13 14.80 7.27 5.92
N SER A 14 14.18 7.66 7.04
CA SER A 14 14.83 8.47 8.06
C SER A 14 15.90 7.68 8.82
N LEU A 15 15.62 6.43 9.16
CA LEU A 15 16.58 5.56 9.86
C LEU A 15 17.79 5.28 8.99
N ARG A 16 17.60 4.90 7.72
CA ARG A 16 18.68 4.58 6.79
C ARG A 16 19.70 5.70 6.66
N GLN A 17 19.26 6.96 6.67
CA GLN A 17 20.15 8.13 6.59
C GLN A 17 20.90 8.42 7.89
N ARG A 18 20.52 7.81 9.00
CA ARG A 18 20.99 8.14 10.34
C ARG A 18 21.48 6.93 11.14
N LEU A 19 21.68 5.78 10.51
CA LEU A 19 22.06 4.53 11.20
C LEU A 19 23.24 4.72 12.14
N ALA A 20 24.27 5.46 11.71
CA ALA A 20 25.48 5.73 12.52
C ALA A 20 25.20 6.48 13.85
N LYS A 21 23.97 7.02 14.05
CA LYS A 21 23.58 7.68 15.30
C LYS A 21 23.01 6.73 16.35
N TYR A 22 22.77 5.48 15.96
CA TYR A 22 22.18 4.47 16.83
C TYR A 22 23.21 3.38 17.11
N ASP A 23 23.54 3.20 18.38
CA ASP A 23 24.33 2.06 18.83
C ASP A 23 23.47 0.79 18.77
N PRO A 24 23.79 -0.20 17.92
CA PRO A 24 23.02 -1.43 17.81
C PRO A 24 22.86 -2.16 19.14
N SER A 25 23.89 -2.13 19.99
CA SER A 25 23.91 -2.83 21.28
C SER A 25 22.93 -2.26 22.31
N ALA A 26 22.46 -1.03 22.10
CA ALA A 26 21.46 -0.40 22.97
C ALA A 26 20.02 -0.94 22.74
N PHE A 27 19.77 -1.66 21.64
CA PHE A 27 18.45 -2.14 21.27
C PHE A 27 18.29 -3.62 21.58
N LYS A 28 17.23 -3.96 22.33
CA LYS A 28 16.93 -5.33 22.74
C LYS A 28 15.98 -6.06 21.79
N CYS A 29 15.29 -5.32 20.93
CA CYS A 29 14.34 -5.84 19.96
C CYS A 29 14.12 -4.82 18.87
N VAL A 30 13.86 -5.28 17.65
CA VAL A 30 13.41 -4.48 16.50
C VAL A 30 12.01 -4.94 16.12
N ILE A 31 11.08 -3.97 16.04
CA ILE A 31 9.70 -4.22 15.58
C ILE A 31 9.54 -3.57 14.22
N VAL A 32 9.06 -4.35 13.26
CA VAL A 32 8.85 -3.90 11.88
C VAL A 32 7.36 -3.95 11.55
N ASP A 33 6.80 -2.80 11.26
CA ASP A 33 5.48 -2.68 10.64
C ASP A 33 5.60 -2.84 9.14
N GLU A 34 4.54 -3.34 8.47
CA GLU A 34 4.55 -3.73 7.06
C GLU A 34 5.74 -4.66 6.71
N ALA A 35 5.88 -5.70 7.51
CA ALA A 35 7.03 -6.62 7.48
C ALA A 35 7.25 -7.31 6.12
N HIS A 36 6.24 -7.34 5.25
CA HIS A 36 6.38 -7.84 3.88
C HIS A 36 7.40 -7.05 3.05
N HIS A 37 7.77 -5.83 3.47
CA HIS A 37 8.84 -5.05 2.85
C HIS A 37 10.25 -5.39 3.37
N SER A 38 10.38 -6.22 4.40
CA SER A 38 11.65 -6.49 5.09
C SER A 38 12.76 -7.07 4.20
N THR A 39 12.42 -7.71 3.10
CA THR A 39 13.40 -8.25 2.14
C THR A 39 13.95 -7.19 1.17
N SER A 40 13.45 -5.95 1.20
CA SER A 40 13.96 -4.88 0.35
C SER A 40 15.32 -4.37 0.84
N PRO A 41 16.20 -3.85 -0.06
CA PRO A 41 17.55 -3.40 0.31
C PRO A 41 17.57 -2.34 1.41
N SER A 42 16.56 -1.50 1.49
CA SER A 42 16.47 -0.45 2.51
C SER A 42 16.21 -1.01 3.91
N TYR A 43 15.32 -2.00 4.02
CA TYR A 43 15.07 -2.71 5.27
C TYR A 43 16.28 -3.57 5.66
N GLN A 44 16.85 -4.32 4.71
CA GLN A 44 18.01 -5.16 4.96
C GLN A 44 19.18 -4.38 5.53
N ALA A 45 19.47 -3.19 5.04
CA ALA A 45 20.53 -2.33 5.57
C ALA A 45 20.28 -1.92 7.04
N ILE A 46 19.01 -1.72 7.43
CA ILE A 46 18.63 -1.40 8.82
C ILE A 46 18.74 -2.64 9.69
N LEU A 47 18.19 -3.76 9.25
CA LEU A 47 18.20 -5.02 10.00
C LEU A 47 19.63 -5.52 10.25
N SER A 48 20.49 -5.41 9.25
CA SER A 48 21.91 -5.76 9.37
C SER A 48 22.62 -4.86 10.39
N HIS A 49 22.37 -3.55 10.36
CA HIS A 49 22.94 -2.63 11.34
C HIS A 49 22.59 -3.00 12.78
N PHE A 50 21.35 -3.43 13.02
CA PHE A 50 20.88 -3.84 14.35
C PHE A 50 21.12 -5.33 14.67
N HIS A 51 21.91 -6.04 13.88
CA HIS A 51 22.24 -7.46 14.07
C HIS A 51 21.02 -8.39 14.09
N CYS A 52 20.03 -8.10 13.23
CA CYS A 52 18.82 -8.89 13.07
C CYS A 52 18.93 -9.96 11.98
N ASP A 53 20.04 -10.01 11.25
CA ASP A 53 20.22 -10.93 10.13
C ASP A 53 20.17 -12.40 10.57
N LEU A 54 19.55 -13.25 9.77
CA LEU A 54 19.70 -14.70 9.85
C LEU A 54 21.08 -15.07 9.29
N ALA A 55 22.12 -14.95 10.13
CA ALA A 55 23.48 -15.27 9.71
C ALA A 55 23.64 -16.79 9.53
N PRO A 56 24.45 -17.26 8.56
CA PRO A 56 24.84 -18.66 8.48
C PRO A 56 25.64 -19.09 9.72
N GLU A 57 25.49 -20.33 10.14
CA GLU A 57 26.26 -20.92 11.25
C GLU A 57 27.77 -20.90 10.96
N PRO A 58 28.63 -20.73 11.99
CA PRO A 58 28.31 -20.62 13.39
C PRO A 58 27.95 -19.17 13.82
N VAL A 59 26.93 -19.03 14.67
CA VAL A 59 26.52 -17.72 15.21
C VAL A 59 27.54 -17.25 16.22
N THR A 60 28.35 -16.27 15.87
CA THR A 60 29.41 -15.70 16.74
C THR A 60 28.93 -14.48 17.53
N GLN A 61 27.79 -13.91 17.18
CA GLN A 61 27.19 -12.76 17.87
C GLN A 61 25.76 -13.06 18.31
N VAL A 62 25.37 -12.48 19.46
CA VAL A 62 23.99 -12.51 19.91
C VAL A 62 23.16 -11.65 18.94
N ARG A 63 22.17 -12.28 18.32
CA ARG A 63 21.25 -11.59 17.43
C ARG A 63 20.24 -10.75 18.20
N THR A 64 19.90 -9.60 17.69
CA THR A 64 18.78 -8.79 18.19
C THR A 64 17.48 -9.40 17.67
N PRO A 65 16.54 -9.79 18.56
CA PRO A 65 15.25 -10.31 18.15
C PRO A 65 14.50 -9.33 17.25
N ILE A 66 13.82 -9.86 16.22
CA ILE A 66 12.99 -9.12 15.29
C ILE A 66 11.56 -9.63 15.35
N ILE A 67 10.58 -8.72 15.40
CA ILE A 67 9.16 -9.02 15.32
C ILE A 67 8.59 -8.25 14.14
N GLY A 68 7.95 -8.96 13.20
CA GLY A 68 7.31 -8.36 12.04
C GLY A 68 5.78 -8.43 12.13
N PHE A 69 5.12 -7.34 11.82
CA PHE A 69 3.67 -7.27 11.62
C PHE A 69 3.37 -7.03 10.14
N SER A 70 2.46 -7.80 9.57
CA SER A 70 2.02 -7.64 8.18
C SER A 70 0.64 -8.23 7.98
N ALA A 71 -0.18 -7.56 7.18
CA ALA A 71 -1.45 -8.11 6.71
C ALA A 71 -1.25 -9.15 5.59
N THR A 72 -0.07 -9.16 4.94
CA THR A 72 0.26 -10.05 3.82
C THR A 72 1.62 -10.70 4.05
N PHE A 73 1.70 -12.02 3.81
CA PHE A 73 2.96 -12.77 3.93
C PHE A 73 3.67 -12.98 2.60
N THR A 74 3.03 -12.61 1.49
CA THR A 74 3.56 -12.82 0.15
C THR A 74 3.83 -11.48 -0.53
N ARG A 75 5.04 -11.32 -1.06
CA ARG A 75 5.38 -10.16 -1.91
C ARG A 75 5.10 -10.48 -3.37
N HIS A 76 4.81 -9.44 -4.16
CA HIS A 76 4.64 -9.55 -5.61
C HIS A 76 5.91 -10.02 -6.34
N ASP A 77 7.10 -9.78 -5.77
CA ASP A 77 8.38 -10.21 -6.34
C ASP A 77 8.77 -11.66 -6.01
N GLY A 78 7.93 -12.39 -5.28
CA GLY A 78 8.15 -13.81 -4.93
C GLY A 78 9.26 -14.04 -3.89
N VAL A 79 9.82 -12.98 -3.28
CA VAL A 79 10.88 -13.13 -2.28
C VAL A 79 10.25 -13.50 -0.94
N ALA A 80 10.59 -14.69 -0.44
CA ALA A 80 10.03 -15.24 0.78
C ALA A 80 10.50 -14.50 2.04
N LEU A 81 9.58 -14.18 2.95
CA LEU A 81 9.88 -13.59 4.26
C LEU A 81 10.71 -14.51 5.17
N GLY A 82 10.74 -15.81 4.89
CA GLY A 82 11.59 -16.78 5.59
C GLY A 82 13.11 -16.50 5.50
N ARG A 83 13.52 -15.52 4.68
CA ARG A 83 14.91 -15.00 4.70
C ARG A 83 15.17 -14.02 5.83
N VAL A 84 14.13 -13.53 6.49
CA VAL A 84 14.22 -12.50 7.56
C VAL A 84 13.62 -12.99 8.86
N TYR A 85 12.52 -13.74 8.79
CA TYR A 85 11.77 -14.24 9.94
C TYR A 85 11.84 -15.76 9.98
N GLU A 86 12.04 -16.32 11.16
CA GLU A 86 12.20 -17.76 11.37
C GLU A 86 10.86 -18.49 11.36
N GLU A 87 9.82 -17.87 11.95
CA GLU A 87 8.49 -18.50 12.06
C GLU A 87 7.35 -17.47 12.07
N ILE A 88 6.15 -17.94 11.81
CA ILE A 88 4.91 -17.19 11.97
C ILE A 88 4.31 -17.57 13.33
N VAL A 89 4.47 -16.71 14.33
CA VAL A 89 4.00 -16.96 15.70
C VAL A 89 2.50 -16.72 15.88
N TYR A 90 1.90 -15.93 15.01
CA TYR A 90 0.46 -15.64 15.01
C TYR A 90 -0.02 -15.37 13.59
N HIS A 91 -1.15 -15.95 13.21
CA HIS A 91 -1.83 -15.69 11.97
C HIS A 91 -3.34 -15.65 12.17
N LYS A 92 -4.00 -14.68 11.55
CA LYS A 92 -5.45 -14.60 11.50
C LYS A 92 -5.89 -14.24 10.08
N ASP A 93 -6.71 -15.09 9.50
CA ASP A 93 -7.24 -14.92 8.16
C ASP A 93 -8.26 -13.77 8.13
N PHE A 94 -8.39 -13.10 6.97
CA PHE A 94 -9.39 -12.04 6.79
C PHE A 94 -10.83 -12.56 6.90
N LEU A 95 -11.07 -13.84 6.58
CA LEU A 95 -12.39 -14.47 6.76
C LEU A 95 -12.73 -14.62 8.25
N ASP A 96 -11.74 -14.96 9.07
CA ASP A 96 -11.91 -15.02 10.53
C ASP A 96 -12.24 -13.63 11.07
N LEU A 97 -11.52 -12.60 10.62
CA LEU A 97 -11.77 -11.21 11.01
C LEU A 97 -13.16 -10.71 10.58
N MET A 98 -13.66 -11.15 9.43
CA MET A 98 -15.04 -10.86 9.02
C MET A 98 -16.06 -11.60 9.88
N SER A 99 -15.82 -12.87 10.18
CA SER A 99 -16.72 -13.68 11.02
C SER A 99 -16.85 -13.11 12.44
N GLU A 100 -15.75 -12.60 12.98
CA GLU A 100 -15.67 -11.93 14.28
C GLU A 100 -16.12 -10.45 14.25
N LYS A 101 -16.53 -9.93 13.09
CA LYS A 101 -17.02 -8.55 12.88
C LYS A 101 -15.96 -7.46 13.08
N TRP A 102 -14.68 -7.78 13.02
CA TRP A 102 -13.60 -6.80 12.96
C TRP A 102 -13.47 -6.17 11.58
N LEU A 103 -13.79 -6.93 10.53
CA LEU A 103 -13.90 -6.44 9.15
C LEU A 103 -15.34 -6.53 8.67
N CYS A 104 -15.72 -5.61 7.79
CA CYS A 104 -17.03 -5.64 7.15
C CYS A 104 -17.11 -6.79 6.13
N PRO A 105 -18.30 -7.33 5.85
CA PRO A 105 -18.50 -8.30 4.79
C PRO A 105 -18.07 -7.75 3.43
N ILE A 106 -17.32 -8.53 2.67
CA ILE A 106 -16.81 -8.17 1.34
C ILE A 106 -17.70 -8.81 0.27
N ARG A 107 -18.08 -8.02 -0.74
CA ARG A 107 -18.70 -8.48 -1.96
C ARG A 107 -17.82 -8.14 -3.14
N PHE A 108 -17.26 -9.16 -3.78
CA PHE A 108 -16.48 -9.00 -4.98
C PHE A 108 -17.35 -8.97 -6.24
N THR A 109 -17.04 -8.08 -7.16
CA THR A 109 -17.60 -8.07 -8.50
C THR A 109 -16.46 -7.91 -9.49
N LEU A 110 -16.28 -8.88 -10.37
CA LEU A 110 -15.29 -8.84 -11.43
C LEU A 110 -15.95 -8.40 -12.74
N ILE A 111 -15.42 -7.32 -13.32
CA ILE A 111 -15.83 -6.82 -14.62
C ILE A 111 -14.76 -7.21 -15.62
N ARG A 112 -15.12 -7.99 -16.63
CA ARG A 112 -14.19 -8.38 -17.69
C ARG A 112 -14.16 -7.28 -18.76
N ALA A 113 -13.07 -6.56 -18.83
CA ALA A 113 -12.76 -5.62 -19.89
C ALA A 113 -11.71 -6.26 -20.83
N GLY A 114 -11.86 -6.06 -22.13
CA GLY A 114 -10.98 -6.67 -23.14
C GLY A 114 -9.64 -5.94 -23.27
N PHE A 115 -8.83 -5.92 -22.21
CA PHE A 115 -7.46 -5.38 -22.27
C PHE A 115 -6.48 -6.36 -22.87
N ASP A 116 -5.67 -5.90 -23.82
CA ASP A 116 -4.48 -6.62 -24.26
C ASP A 116 -3.27 -6.14 -23.44
N LEU A 117 -2.96 -6.87 -22.38
CA LEU A 117 -1.81 -6.59 -21.52
C LEU A 117 -0.50 -7.19 -22.02
N SER A 118 -0.51 -7.91 -23.14
CA SER A 118 0.70 -8.58 -23.68
C SER A 118 1.83 -7.60 -24.04
N ARG A 119 1.48 -6.34 -24.30
CA ARG A 119 2.42 -5.26 -24.65
C ARG A 119 2.79 -4.36 -23.49
N VAL A 120 2.26 -4.62 -22.29
CA VAL A 120 2.57 -3.82 -21.11
C VAL A 120 3.91 -4.26 -20.55
N SER A 121 4.85 -3.33 -20.42
CA SER A 121 6.15 -3.59 -19.82
C SER A 121 6.01 -3.91 -18.34
N SER A 122 6.81 -4.87 -17.86
CA SER A 122 6.89 -5.20 -16.44
C SER A 122 8.31 -5.00 -15.92
N ALA A 123 8.43 -4.62 -14.65
CA ALA A 123 9.70 -4.47 -13.95
C ALA A 123 9.52 -4.94 -12.49
N SER A 124 10.49 -5.70 -11.97
CA SER A 124 10.47 -6.21 -10.59
C SER A 124 9.20 -6.98 -10.19
N GLY A 125 8.56 -7.66 -11.16
CA GLY A 125 7.37 -8.48 -10.91
C GLY A 125 6.04 -7.72 -10.97
N ASP A 126 6.05 -6.43 -11.30
CA ASP A 126 4.85 -5.61 -11.47
C ASP A 126 4.86 -4.86 -12.81
N TYR A 127 3.71 -4.36 -13.24
CA TYR A 127 3.60 -3.55 -14.45
C TYR A 127 4.21 -2.17 -14.25
N VAL A 128 4.90 -1.68 -15.31
CA VAL A 128 5.38 -0.30 -15.34
C VAL A 128 4.16 0.63 -15.49
N PRO A 129 3.90 1.55 -14.53
CA PRO A 129 2.67 2.36 -14.51
C PRO A 129 2.42 3.14 -15.81
N SER A 130 3.45 3.75 -16.39
CA SER A 130 3.31 4.50 -17.65
C SER A 130 2.98 3.62 -18.85
N SER A 131 3.40 2.36 -18.86
CA SER A 131 3.06 1.38 -19.89
C SER A 131 1.64 0.85 -19.70
N LEU A 132 1.26 0.57 -18.44
CA LEU A 132 -0.09 0.12 -18.09
C LEU A 132 -1.13 1.23 -18.38
N ALA A 133 -0.85 2.47 -18.04
CA ALA A 133 -1.74 3.61 -18.28
C ALA A 133 -2.12 3.75 -19.75
N ARG A 134 -1.19 3.52 -20.70
CA ARG A 134 -1.48 3.58 -22.13
C ARG A 134 -2.55 2.60 -22.58
N VAL A 135 -2.72 1.49 -21.87
CA VAL A 135 -3.69 0.46 -22.20
C VAL A 135 -5.00 0.67 -21.46
N VAL A 136 -4.93 1.02 -20.16
CA VAL A 136 -6.14 1.11 -19.33
C VAL A 136 -6.78 2.48 -19.33
N ASN A 137 -5.99 3.56 -19.46
CA ASN A 137 -6.50 4.92 -19.50
C ASN A 137 -6.93 5.30 -20.92
N GLN A 138 -8.03 4.73 -21.37
CA GLN A 138 -8.64 5.04 -22.66
C GLN A 138 -10.13 5.32 -22.46
N ALA A 139 -10.68 6.28 -23.23
CA ALA A 139 -12.06 6.71 -23.08
C ALA A 139 -13.10 5.56 -23.04
N PRO A 140 -13.04 4.52 -23.91
CA PRO A 140 -13.98 3.39 -23.81
C PRO A 140 -13.83 2.61 -22.52
N MET A 141 -12.63 2.54 -21.95
CA MET A 141 -12.38 1.80 -20.71
C MET A 141 -12.86 2.60 -19.48
N ASN A 142 -12.59 3.90 -19.45
CA ASN A 142 -13.09 4.80 -18.42
C ASN A 142 -14.63 4.80 -18.41
N GLU A 143 -15.25 4.77 -19.58
CA GLU A 143 -16.70 4.61 -19.71
C GLU A 143 -17.19 3.28 -19.10
N VAL A 144 -16.52 2.17 -19.35
CA VAL A 144 -16.87 0.87 -18.75
C VAL A 144 -16.78 0.93 -17.22
N VAL A 145 -15.74 1.54 -16.67
CA VAL A 145 -15.58 1.72 -15.22
C VAL A 145 -16.76 2.49 -14.64
N VAL A 146 -17.07 3.65 -15.20
CA VAL A 146 -18.11 4.54 -14.67
C VAL A 146 -19.52 3.93 -14.84
N ARG A 147 -19.82 3.31 -15.97
CA ARG A 147 -21.10 2.60 -16.17
C ARG A 147 -21.27 1.46 -15.19
N SER A 148 -20.22 0.65 -15.01
CA SER A 148 -20.26 -0.46 -14.05
C SER A 148 -20.49 0.04 -12.62
N TRP A 149 -19.89 1.17 -12.25
CA TRP A 149 -20.14 1.79 -10.95
C TRP A 149 -21.56 2.28 -10.83
N ILE A 150 -22.14 2.89 -11.87
CA ILE A 150 -23.54 3.35 -11.89
C ILE A 150 -24.47 2.14 -11.64
N ASP A 151 -24.26 1.06 -12.35
CA ASP A 151 -25.14 -0.11 -12.27
C ASP A 151 -25.04 -0.84 -10.91
N LEU A 152 -23.87 -0.87 -10.32
CA LEU A 152 -23.57 -1.70 -9.14
C LEU A 152 -23.57 -0.92 -7.82
N ALA A 153 -23.16 0.35 -7.83
CA ALA A 153 -22.89 1.13 -6.64
C ALA A 153 -23.74 2.40 -6.51
N TRP A 154 -24.15 3.03 -7.61
CA TRP A 154 -24.95 4.26 -7.56
C TRP A 154 -26.18 4.13 -6.66
N GLN A 155 -26.40 5.10 -5.78
CA GLN A 155 -27.44 5.12 -4.76
C GLN A 155 -27.39 4.00 -3.71
N LYS A 156 -26.54 2.97 -3.90
CA LYS A 156 -26.36 1.86 -2.96
C LYS A 156 -25.16 2.06 -2.04
N ARG A 157 -24.21 2.89 -2.44
CA ARG A 157 -22.98 3.17 -1.71
C ARG A 157 -22.84 4.67 -1.49
N ARG A 158 -22.44 5.05 -0.27
CA ARG A 158 -22.23 6.46 0.10
C ARG A 158 -20.86 6.97 -0.28
N MET A 159 -19.88 6.07 -0.31
CA MET A 159 -18.48 6.40 -0.55
C MET A 159 -17.85 5.35 -1.46
N THR A 160 -17.05 5.81 -2.39
CA THR A 160 -16.29 4.95 -3.29
C THR A 160 -14.89 5.48 -3.45
N LEU A 161 -13.91 4.61 -3.24
CA LEU A 161 -12.51 4.86 -3.61
C LEU A 161 -12.24 4.20 -4.95
N VAL A 162 -11.64 4.95 -5.87
CA VAL A 162 -11.19 4.46 -7.18
C VAL A 162 -9.66 4.57 -7.21
N PHE A 163 -8.98 3.51 -7.62
CA PHE A 163 -7.54 3.47 -7.74
C PHE A 163 -7.15 3.61 -9.21
N ALA A 164 -6.54 4.73 -9.57
CA ALA A 164 -6.05 5.03 -10.90
C ALA A 164 -4.57 4.66 -11.03
N VAL A 165 -4.13 4.36 -12.26
CA VAL A 165 -2.76 3.93 -12.54
C VAL A 165 -1.76 5.07 -12.45
N ASP A 166 -2.15 6.25 -12.92
CA ASP A 166 -1.35 7.48 -12.87
C ASP A 166 -2.22 8.74 -12.68
N VAL A 167 -1.59 9.90 -12.59
CA VAL A 167 -2.29 11.17 -12.36
C VAL A 167 -3.18 11.57 -13.53
N ALA A 168 -2.78 11.30 -14.78
CA ALA A 168 -3.61 11.56 -15.95
C ALA A 168 -4.90 10.71 -15.88
N HIS A 169 -4.78 9.44 -15.52
CA HIS A 169 -5.93 8.56 -15.34
C HIS A 169 -6.86 9.02 -14.20
N VAL A 170 -6.32 9.65 -13.13
CA VAL A 170 -7.16 10.30 -12.11
C VAL A 170 -8.04 11.37 -12.72
N HIS A 171 -7.46 12.26 -13.53
CA HIS A 171 -8.22 13.36 -14.17
C HIS A 171 -9.26 12.82 -15.14
N ASP A 172 -8.89 11.90 -16.02
CA ASP A 172 -9.78 11.35 -17.03
C ASP A 172 -10.98 10.60 -16.41
N LEU A 173 -10.75 9.84 -15.34
CA LEU A 173 -11.84 9.18 -14.58
C LEU A 173 -12.75 10.19 -13.87
N VAL A 174 -12.18 11.22 -13.26
CA VAL A 174 -12.96 12.29 -12.61
C VAL A 174 -13.85 12.98 -13.64
N ASP A 175 -13.31 13.32 -14.80
CA ASP A 175 -14.06 13.96 -15.88
C ASP A 175 -15.17 13.05 -16.42
N GLU A 176 -14.91 11.76 -16.55
CA GLU A 176 -15.87 10.77 -16.99
C GLU A 176 -17.04 10.59 -15.99
N PHE A 177 -16.77 10.58 -14.67
CA PHE A 177 -17.79 10.62 -13.64
C PHE A 177 -18.63 11.90 -13.71
N ARG A 178 -17.98 13.06 -13.79
CA ARG A 178 -18.61 14.37 -13.84
C ARG A 178 -19.48 14.57 -15.08
N ALA A 179 -19.06 14.04 -16.22
CA ALA A 179 -19.83 14.06 -17.46
C ALA A 179 -21.21 13.35 -17.30
N ARG A 180 -21.34 12.48 -16.32
CA ARG A 180 -22.59 11.78 -15.95
C ARG A 180 -23.29 12.36 -14.72
N GLY A 181 -22.90 13.56 -14.30
CA GLY A 181 -23.50 14.27 -13.17
C GLY A 181 -23.12 13.73 -11.79
N ILE A 182 -22.03 12.96 -11.69
CA ILE A 182 -21.53 12.41 -10.42
C ILE A 182 -20.41 13.29 -9.90
N ASP A 183 -20.54 13.83 -8.66
CA ASP A 183 -19.45 14.59 -8.02
C ASP A 183 -18.32 13.64 -7.66
N ALA A 184 -17.33 13.56 -8.54
CA ALA A 184 -16.09 12.85 -8.30
C ALA A 184 -14.94 13.83 -8.14
N ARG A 185 -14.01 13.52 -7.23
CA ARG A 185 -12.82 14.35 -6.99
C ARG A 185 -11.57 13.49 -7.00
N GLY A 186 -10.46 14.08 -7.46
CA GLY A 186 -9.18 13.39 -7.58
C GLY A 186 -8.21 13.79 -6.47
N ILE A 187 -7.41 12.82 -5.98
CA ILE A 187 -6.31 13.05 -5.05
C ILE A 187 -5.03 12.41 -5.60
N HIS A 188 -3.92 13.16 -5.59
CA HIS A 188 -2.64 12.70 -6.10
C HIS A 188 -1.46 13.43 -5.45
N GLY A 189 -0.24 12.91 -5.65
CA GLY A 189 0.99 13.42 -5.03
C GLY A 189 1.38 14.85 -5.40
N GLY A 190 0.87 15.39 -6.53
CA GLY A 190 1.11 16.78 -6.95
C GLY A 190 0.33 17.83 -6.16
N MET A 191 -0.62 17.44 -5.31
CA MET A 191 -1.38 18.36 -4.45
C MET A 191 -0.59 18.69 -3.18
N SER A 192 -0.79 19.88 -2.62
CA SER A 192 -0.27 20.24 -1.31
C SER A 192 -0.89 19.38 -0.18
N LEU A 193 -0.21 19.29 0.95
CA LEU A 193 -0.73 18.56 2.11
C LEU A 193 -2.09 19.11 2.56
N GLY A 194 -2.22 20.45 2.66
CA GLY A 194 -3.47 21.08 3.10
C GLY A 194 -4.65 20.79 2.16
N GLU A 195 -4.43 20.80 0.83
CA GLU A 195 -5.46 20.43 -0.14
C GLU A 195 -5.89 18.97 0.01
N ARG A 196 -4.92 18.06 0.22
CA ARG A 196 -5.22 16.65 0.43
C ARG A 196 -6.01 16.41 1.70
N ASP A 197 -5.60 17.04 2.80
CA ASP A 197 -6.28 16.91 4.11
C ASP A 197 -7.71 17.44 4.04
N ALA A 198 -7.92 18.61 3.42
CA ALA A 198 -9.26 19.19 3.23
C ALA A 198 -10.15 18.27 2.35
N LEU A 199 -9.59 17.67 1.30
CA LEU A 199 -10.32 16.76 0.41
C LEU A 199 -10.70 15.45 1.12
N LEU A 200 -9.78 14.88 1.89
CA LEU A 200 -10.05 13.68 2.69
C LEU A 200 -11.07 13.93 3.79
N GLN A 201 -11.01 15.09 4.43
CA GLN A 201 -12.01 15.48 5.43
C GLN A 201 -13.40 15.59 4.80
N ALA A 202 -13.54 16.29 3.67
CA ALA A 202 -14.79 16.40 2.93
C ALA A 202 -15.34 15.04 2.49
N PHE A 203 -14.45 14.10 2.08
CA PHE A 203 -14.85 12.75 1.73
C PHE A 203 -15.36 11.96 2.95
N ARG A 204 -14.67 12.05 4.09
CA ARG A 204 -15.13 11.43 5.35
C ARG A 204 -16.50 11.98 5.81
N GLU A 205 -16.77 13.24 5.54
CA GLU A 205 -18.06 13.91 5.83
C GLU A 205 -19.14 13.62 4.78
N HIS A 206 -18.87 12.76 3.82
CA HIS A 206 -19.79 12.38 2.74
C HIS A 206 -20.21 13.56 1.83
N ALA A 207 -19.37 14.58 1.69
CA ALA A 207 -19.68 15.74 0.85
C ALA A 207 -19.74 15.37 -0.66
N PHE A 208 -19.11 14.28 -1.06
CA PHE A 208 -19.14 13.73 -2.42
C PHE A 208 -18.95 12.21 -2.41
N PRO A 209 -19.51 11.47 -3.40
CA PRO A 209 -19.55 10.01 -3.35
C PRO A 209 -18.29 9.30 -3.88
N VAL A 210 -17.47 9.94 -4.73
CA VAL A 210 -16.39 9.26 -5.44
C VAL A 210 -15.06 10.01 -5.27
N LEU A 211 -14.06 9.33 -4.71
CA LEU A 211 -12.69 9.82 -4.62
C LEU A 211 -11.78 8.94 -5.47
N VAL A 212 -11.19 9.52 -6.52
CA VAL A 212 -10.24 8.86 -7.41
C VAL A 212 -8.83 9.18 -6.94
N ASN A 213 -8.02 8.16 -6.64
CA ASN A 213 -6.68 8.36 -6.13
C ASN A 213 -5.62 7.65 -6.98
N CYS A 214 -4.39 8.18 -6.93
CA CYS A 214 -3.19 7.53 -7.46
C CYS A 214 -2.12 7.53 -6.38
N ALA A 215 -1.78 6.33 -5.88
CA ALA A 215 -0.69 6.06 -4.94
C ALA A 215 -0.69 6.90 -3.63
N ILE A 216 -1.86 7.43 -3.21
CA ILE A 216 -1.98 8.19 -1.95
C ILE A 216 -2.64 7.35 -0.86
N LEU A 217 -3.69 6.60 -1.21
CA LEU A 217 -4.48 5.78 -0.29
C LEU A 217 -4.19 4.29 -0.54
N THR A 218 -2.94 3.89 -0.42
CA THR A 218 -2.51 2.50 -0.66
C THR A 218 -2.35 1.76 0.66
N GLU A 219 -1.25 1.99 1.38
CA GLU A 219 -0.93 1.34 2.64
C GLU A 219 -0.93 2.37 3.78
N GLY A 220 -1.44 2.01 4.95
CA GLY A 220 -1.45 2.85 6.14
C GLY A 220 -2.36 4.09 6.06
N ALA A 221 -3.35 4.12 5.18
CA ALA A 221 -4.25 5.25 4.98
C ALA A 221 -5.52 5.18 5.87
#